data_ef043d66e15807b1e582fd1b3c817201
#
_entry.id   ef043d66e15807b1e582fd1b3c817201
#
_cell.length_a   1.000
_cell.length_b   1.000
_cell.length_c   1.000
_cell.angle_alpha   90.00
_cell.angle_beta   90.00
_cell.angle_gamma   90.00
#
_symmetry.space_group_name_H-M   'P 1'
#
loop_
_entity.id
_entity.type
_entity.pdbx_description
1 polymer ?
#
loop_
_entity_poly.entity_id
_entity_poly.type
_entity_poly.pdbx_seq_one_letter_code
_entity_poly.pdbx_strand_id
1 'polypeptide(L)'
;MPSPNAIVIASAARTPVGSFNGSFAQLPAHELGAVAIRAALDRAGVAAQEVDEVILGQVLTAGQGQNPARQAAVGAGLSKETTAWNLNQVCGSGLRTVAVGMQQIACGDANVIVAGGQESMSLAPHCAHLRAGVKMGDYAMIDTMIRDGLWDAFNGYHMGVTAENVARAFQITREEQDRFALASQNKAEAAQKAGRFKEEIVPVTVKTRKGDVIVEDDEYIRHGATLDAMQKLRPAFEKEGTVTAGNASGINDGAAAVVLMSEEEASRRGIEPLARIASWATAGVDPAVMGTGPIPASRRALEKAGWRVDDLELVEANEAFAAQACAVNRDLGWNPDIVNVNGGAIAIGHPIGASGARILNTLLYEMRRRGAKKGLATLCIGGGMGVAMCVER
;
A
#
# COMPACT_ATOMS: atom_id res chain seq x y z
N MET A 1 -15.43 -10.97 26.67
CA MET A 1 -15.70 -12.01 25.67
C MET A 1 -15.48 -11.37 24.30
N PRO A 2 -14.80 -12.04 23.36
CA PRO A 2 -14.72 -11.49 21.99
C PRO A 2 -16.13 -11.28 21.45
N SER A 3 -16.31 -10.24 20.64
CA SER A 3 -17.57 -10.02 19.91
C SER A 3 -17.83 -11.24 19.03
N PRO A 4 -19.05 -11.81 18.98
CA PRO A 4 -19.34 -12.95 18.13
C PRO A 4 -19.10 -12.72 16.64
N ASN A 5 -18.80 -11.50 16.25
CA ASN A 5 -18.51 -11.05 14.88
C ASN A 5 -17.07 -10.54 14.69
N ALA A 6 -16.10 -10.97 15.50
CA ALA A 6 -14.71 -10.59 15.31
C ALA A 6 -14.18 -11.12 13.96
N ILE A 7 -13.61 -10.24 13.16
CA ILE A 7 -13.05 -10.60 11.85
C ILE A 7 -11.52 -10.64 11.97
N VAL A 8 -10.96 -11.73 11.46
CA VAL A 8 -9.53 -12.01 11.52
C VAL A 8 -8.89 -12.03 10.14
N ILE A 9 -7.60 -11.75 10.12
CA ILE A 9 -6.72 -11.92 8.97
C ILE A 9 -6.05 -13.28 9.12
N ALA A 10 -6.52 -14.26 8.37
CA ALA A 10 -6.04 -15.64 8.42
C ALA A 10 -4.62 -15.78 7.86
N SER A 11 -4.34 -15.03 6.79
CA SER A 11 -3.03 -15.04 6.13
C SER A 11 -2.78 -13.75 5.38
N ALA A 12 -1.53 -13.56 4.96
CA ALA A 12 -1.08 -12.43 4.16
C ALA A 12 0.05 -12.85 3.22
N ALA A 13 0.12 -12.26 2.03
CA ALA A 13 1.21 -12.44 1.08
C ALA A 13 1.37 -11.20 0.21
N ARG A 14 2.59 -10.89 -0.21
CA ARG A 14 2.87 -9.84 -1.18
C ARG A 14 3.92 -10.28 -2.20
N THR A 15 3.90 -9.68 -3.36
CA THR A 15 5.02 -9.76 -4.30
C THR A 15 6.19 -8.91 -3.79
N PRO A 16 7.40 -9.08 -4.31
CA PRO A 16 8.39 -8.02 -4.27
C PRO A 16 7.82 -6.73 -4.85
N VAL A 17 8.39 -5.60 -4.48
CA VAL A 17 8.09 -4.30 -5.09
C VAL A 17 9.11 -4.03 -6.19
N GLY A 18 8.63 -3.94 -7.43
CA GLY A 18 9.44 -3.62 -8.60
C GLY A 18 9.68 -2.11 -8.75
N SER A 19 10.81 -1.74 -9.30
CA SER A 19 11.11 -0.37 -9.70
C SER A 19 10.37 0.02 -10.98
N PHE A 20 10.15 1.32 -11.18
CA PHE A 20 9.58 1.83 -12.42
C PHE A 20 10.42 1.39 -13.65
N ASN A 21 9.76 0.75 -14.61
CA ASN A 21 10.39 0.11 -15.75
C ASN A 21 11.47 -0.93 -15.39
N GLY A 22 11.38 -1.52 -14.19
CA GLY A 22 12.26 -2.57 -13.69
C GLY A 22 11.77 -3.99 -14.02
N SER A 23 11.98 -4.90 -13.08
CA SER A 23 11.72 -6.34 -13.29
C SER A 23 10.27 -6.66 -13.67
N PHE A 24 9.29 -5.86 -13.22
CA PHE A 24 7.87 -6.06 -13.52
C PHE A 24 7.31 -5.18 -14.64
N ALA A 25 8.17 -4.48 -15.37
CA ALA A 25 7.76 -3.50 -16.38
C ALA A 25 6.79 -4.03 -17.45
N GLN A 26 6.75 -5.33 -17.69
CA GLN A 26 5.88 -5.95 -18.69
C GLN A 26 4.76 -6.79 -18.08
N LEU A 27 4.63 -6.82 -16.75
CA LEU A 27 3.59 -7.57 -16.06
C LEU A 27 2.39 -6.69 -15.76
N PRO A 28 1.19 -7.03 -16.28
CA PRO A 28 -0.03 -6.37 -15.88
C PRO A 28 -0.30 -6.54 -14.37
N ALA A 29 -0.93 -5.55 -13.75
CA ALA A 29 -1.23 -5.57 -12.32
C ALA A 29 -1.96 -6.85 -11.88
N HIS A 30 -2.89 -7.36 -12.70
CA HIS A 30 -3.68 -8.55 -12.37
C HIS A 30 -2.84 -9.85 -12.32
N GLU A 31 -1.72 -9.93 -13.04
CA GLU A 31 -0.80 -11.07 -12.93
C GLU A 31 -0.06 -11.05 -11.59
N LEU A 32 0.40 -9.87 -11.13
CA LEU A 32 0.97 -9.70 -9.80
C LEU A 32 -0.07 -9.99 -8.71
N GLY A 33 -1.30 -9.49 -8.89
CA GLY A 33 -2.43 -9.77 -8.01
C GLY A 33 -2.74 -11.26 -7.88
N ALA A 34 -2.73 -11.99 -9.01
CA ALA A 34 -2.96 -13.43 -9.01
C ALA A 34 -1.90 -14.20 -8.21
N VAL A 35 -0.63 -13.78 -8.27
CA VAL A 35 0.46 -14.37 -7.47
C VAL A 35 0.22 -14.15 -5.98
N ALA A 36 -0.11 -12.91 -5.57
CA ALA A 36 -0.36 -12.58 -4.18
C ALA A 36 -1.59 -13.31 -3.61
N ILE A 37 -2.70 -13.37 -4.38
CA ILE A 37 -3.92 -14.10 -4.00
C ILE A 37 -3.62 -15.57 -3.77
N ARG A 38 -2.97 -16.24 -4.74
CA ARG A 38 -2.64 -17.66 -4.64
C ARG A 38 -1.81 -17.97 -3.39
N ALA A 39 -0.76 -17.18 -3.18
CA ALA A 39 0.12 -17.36 -2.03
C ALA A 39 -0.61 -17.10 -0.69
N ALA A 40 -1.51 -16.13 -0.63
CA ALA A 40 -2.30 -15.87 0.56
C ALA A 40 -3.24 -17.05 0.88
N LEU A 41 -3.90 -17.61 -0.14
CA LEU A 41 -4.76 -18.79 0.02
C LEU A 41 -3.97 -20.02 0.45
N ASP A 42 -2.83 -20.30 -0.19
CA ASP A 42 -1.94 -21.42 0.17
C ASP A 42 -1.49 -21.32 1.63
N ARG A 43 -1.11 -20.11 2.09
CA ARG A 43 -0.69 -19.87 3.47
C ARG A 43 -1.83 -20.03 4.49
N ALA A 44 -3.07 -19.71 4.08
CA ALA A 44 -4.25 -19.92 4.92
C ALA A 44 -4.74 -21.36 4.92
N GLY A 45 -4.29 -22.22 3.98
CA GLY A 45 -4.87 -23.54 3.76
C GLY A 45 -6.32 -23.48 3.28
N VAL A 46 -6.70 -22.41 2.57
CA VAL A 46 -8.05 -22.19 2.03
C VAL A 46 -8.08 -22.56 0.56
N ALA A 47 -8.99 -23.46 0.18
CA ALA A 47 -9.13 -23.83 -1.21
C ALA A 47 -9.74 -22.68 -2.05
N ALA A 48 -9.31 -22.58 -3.29
CA ALA A 48 -9.76 -21.53 -4.21
C ALA A 48 -11.30 -21.49 -4.40
N GLN A 49 -11.96 -22.62 -4.27
CA GLN A 49 -13.41 -22.78 -4.39
C GLN A 49 -14.20 -22.29 -3.18
N GLU A 50 -13.53 -22.03 -2.06
CA GLU A 50 -14.15 -21.61 -0.80
C GLU A 50 -14.18 -20.08 -0.65
N VAL A 51 -13.62 -19.35 -1.62
CA VAL A 51 -13.59 -17.89 -1.61
C VAL A 51 -14.89 -17.35 -2.21
N ASP A 52 -15.62 -16.56 -1.44
CA ASP A 52 -16.88 -15.94 -1.88
C ASP A 52 -16.61 -14.71 -2.77
N GLU A 53 -15.65 -13.86 -2.38
CA GLU A 53 -15.34 -12.62 -3.09
C GLU A 53 -13.88 -12.22 -3.03
N VAL A 54 -13.43 -11.51 -4.07
CA VAL A 54 -12.13 -10.84 -4.16
C VAL A 54 -12.29 -9.35 -4.32
N ILE A 55 -11.68 -8.56 -3.44
CA ILE A 55 -11.71 -7.10 -3.49
C ILE A 55 -10.28 -6.58 -3.59
N LEU A 56 -9.90 -6.02 -4.74
CA LEU A 56 -8.55 -5.48 -4.93
C LEU A 56 -8.55 -3.97 -5.18
N GLY A 57 -7.70 -3.29 -4.43
CA GLY A 57 -7.36 -1.91 -4.71
C GLY A 57 -6.55 -1.80 -6.00
N GLN A 58 -6.94 -0.88 -6.88
CA GLN A 58 -6.16 -0.51 -8.06
C GLN A 58 -6.58 0.87 -8.55
N VAL A 59 -5.61 1.72 -8.86
CA VAL A 59 -5.84 3.11 -9.29
C VAL A 59 -5.76 3.23 -10.80
N LEU A 60 -4.73 2.67 -11.42
CA LEU A 60 -4.41 2.81 -12.83
C LEU A 60 -5.00 1.65 -13.62
N THR A 61 -6.25 1.80 -14.05
CA THR A 61 -7.01 0.74 -14.73
C THR A 61 -7.19 0.96 -16.23
N ALA A 62 -6.71 2.09 -16.78
CA ALA A 62 -6.86 2.41 -18.18
C ALA A 62 -6.20 1.34 -19.08
N GLY A 63 -6.94 0.83 -20.07
CA GLY A 63 -6.44 -0.17 -21.02
C GLY A 63 -6.14 -1.57 -20.45
N GLN A 64 -6.49 -1.83 -19.18
CA GLN A 64 -6.19 -3.11 -18.49
C GLN A 64 -7.26 -4.20 -18.72
N GLY A 65 -8.26 -3.94 -19.55
CA GLY A 65 -9.39 -4.84 -19.75
C GLY A 65 -10.49 -4.69 -18.69
N GLN A 66 -11.49 -5.54 -18.77
CA GLN A 66 -12.60 -5.51 -17.83
C GLN A 66 -12.18 -6.03 -16.46
N ASN A 67 -12.47 -5.25 -15.41
CA ASN A 67 -12.36 -5.68 -14.02
C ASN A 67 -11.04 -6.43 -13.70
N PRO A 68 -9.92 -5.73 -13.55
CA PRO A 68 -8.63 -6.36 -13.26
C PRO A 68 -8.59 -7.23 -11.99
N ALA A 69 -9.43 -6.94 -10.98
CA ALA A 69 -9.57 -7.82 -9.81
C ALA A 69 -10.16 -9.18 -10.19
N ARG A 70 -11.14 -9.19 -11.11
CA ARG A 70 -11.69 -10.44 -11.65
C ARG A 70 -10.66 -11.21 -12.45
N GLN A 71 -9.84 -10.51 -13.24
CA GLN A 71 -8.74 -11.13 -14.00
C GLN A 71 -7.73 -11.78 -13.04
N ALA A 72 -7.37 -11.09 -11.95
CA ALA A 72 -6.48 -11.62 -10.92
C ALA A 72 -7.08 -12.86 -10.23
N ALA A 73 -8.36 -12.80 -9.84
CA ALA A 73 -9.06 -13.92 -9.20
C ALA A 73 -9.05 -15.18 -10.07
N VAL A 74 -9.46 -15.05 -11.33
CA VAL A 74 -9.45 -16.17 -12.29
C VAL A 74 -8.01 -16.64 -12.57
N GLY A 75 -7.06 -15.73 -12.74
CA GLY A 75 -5.65 -16.03 -12.92
C GLY A 75 -5.01 -16.74 -11.71
N ALA A 76 -5.54 -16.52 -10.51
CA ALA A 76 -5.15 -17.23 -9.31
C ALA A 76 -5.77 -18.64 -9.20
N GLY A 77 -6.72 -18.98 -10.06
CA GLY A 77 -7.39 -20.29 -10.07
C GLY A 77 -8.67 -20.35 -9.23
N LEU A 78 -9.23 -19.21 -8.83
CA LEU A 78 -10.49 -19.16 -8.10
C LEU A 78 -11.65 -19.64 -8.96
N SER A 79 -12.74 -20.09 -8.32
CA SER A 79 -13.95 -20.51 -8.97
C SER A 79 -14.56 -19.38 -9.83
N LYS A 80 -15.28 -19.79 -10.88
CA LYS A 80 -16.06 -18.84 -11.71
C LYS A 80 -17.27 -18.28 -10.97
N GLU A 81 -17.71 -18.92 -9.91
CA GLU A 81 -18.79 -18.45 -9.02
C GLU A 81 -18.30 -17.35 -8.07
N THR A 82 -16.99 -17.32 -7.73
CA THR A 82 -16.40 -16.25 -6.91
C THR A 82 -16.60 -14.90 -7.58
N THR A 83 -17.18 -13.92 -6.89
CA THR A 83 -17.28 -12.55 -7.41
C THR A 83 -16.00 -11.75 -7.17
N ALA A 84 -15.77 -10.71 -7.96
CA ALA A 84 -14.60 -9.85 -7.77
C ALA A 84 -14.85 -8.42 -8.27
N TRP A 85 -14.22 -7.44 -7.64
CA TRP A 85 -14.31 -6.04 -8.08
C TRP A 85 -13.11 -5.21 -7.61
N ASN A 86 -12.87 -4.09 -8.29
CA ASN A 86 -11.81 -3.14 -7.97
C ASN A 86 -12.33 -1.99 -7.12
N LEU A 87 -11.51 -1.55 -6.16
CA LEU A 87 -11.73 -0.36 -5.35
C LEU A 87 -10.65 0.68 -5.66
N ASN A 88 -11.05 1.91 -5.90
CA ASN A 88 -10.15 3.05 -6.03
C ASN A 88 -10.43 4.09 -4.94
N GLN A 89 -9.53 4.20 -3.99
CA GLN A 89 -9.37 5.29 -3.03
C GLN A 89 -7.90 5.75 -3.06
N VAL A 90 -7.35 5.88 -4.25
CA VAL A 90 -5.94 6.23 -4.51
C VAL A 90 -5.00 5.38 -3.63
N CYS A 91 -4.05 5.99 -2.89
CA CYS A 91 -3.07 5.26 -2.06
C CYS A 91 -3.70 4.40 -0.96
N GLY A 92 -4.90 4.73 -0.50
CA GLY A 92 -5.63 4.00 0.54
C GLY A 92 -6.33 2.74 0.07
N SER A 93 -6.42 2.51 -1.26
CA SER A 93 -7.23 1.44 -1.85
C SER A 93 -6.99 0.08 -1.21
N GLY A 94 -5.74 -0.36 -1.12
CA GLY A 94 -5.40 -1.69 -0.59
C GLY A 94 -5.76 -1.91 0.88
N LEU A 95 -5.73 -0.88 1.72
CA LEU A 95 -6.16 -0.99 3.12
C LEU A 95 -7.69 -0.88 3.22
N ARG A 96 -8.30 -0.07 2.35
CA ARG A 96 -9.75 0.10 2.29
C ARG A 96 -10.46 -1.19 1.86
N THR A 97 -9.89 -1.98 0.97
CA THR A 97 -10.48 -3.29 0.59
C THR A 97 -10.58 -4.23 1.78
N VAL A 98 -9.59 -4.23 2.67
CA VAL A 98 -9.62 -5.03 3.91
C VAL A 98 -10.75 -4.56 4.82
N ALA A 99 -10.96 -3.24 4.97
CA ALA A 99 -12.06 -2.69 5.74
C ALA A 99 -13.43 -3.07 5.16
N VAL A 100 -13.59 -3.04 3.84
CA VAL A 100 -14.83 -3.42 3.17
C VAL A 100 -15.07 -4.93 3.29
N GLY A 101 -14.05 -5.76 3.06
CA GLY A 101 -14.15 -7.20 3.25
C GLY A 101 -14.55 -7.58 4.68
N MET A 102 -13.96 -6.91 5.69
CA MET A 102 -14.39 -7.05 7.08
C MET A 102 -15.88 -6.72 7.26
N GLN A 103 -16.37 -5.64 6.65
CA GLN A 103 -17.78 -5.22 6.75
C GLN A 103 -18.72 -6.24 6.12
N GLN A 104 -18.39 -6.77 4.94
CA GLN A 104 -19.22 -7.78 4.25
C GLN A 104 -19.32 -9.07 5.08
N ILE A 105 -18.21 -9.55 5.65
CA ILE A 105 -18.24 -10.74 6.52
C ILE A 105 -19.07 -10.45 7.78
N ALA A 106 -18.92 -9.29 8.39
CA ALA A 106 -19.69 -8.89 9.57
C ALA A 106 -21.19 -8.75 9.30
N CYS A 107 -21.58 -8.41 8.06
CA CYS A 107 -22.97 -8.34 7.61
C CYS A 107 -23.54 -9.70 7.21
N GLY A 108 -22.71 -10.73 7.07
CA GLY A 108 -23.13 -12.08 6.64
C GLY A 108 -23.26 -12.23 5.12
N ASP A 109 -22.72 -11.28 4.34
CA ASP A 109 -22.75 -11.33 2.87
C ASP A 109 -21.72 -12.31 2.29
N ALA A 110 -20.66 -12.62 3.06
CA ALA A 110 -19.61 -13.55 2.69
C ALA A 110 -18.99 -14.20 3.92
N ASN A 111 -18.35 -15.36 3.76
CA ASN A 111 -17.63 -16.07 4.82
C ASN A 111 -16.12 -15.94 4.69
N VAL A 112 -15.61 -16.03 3.45
CA VAL A 112 -14.19 -15.95 3.13
C VAL A 112 -13.98 -14.92 2.01
N ILE A 113 -13.21 -13.88 2.30
CA ILE A 113 -12.88 -12.82 1.34
C ILE A 113 -11.36 -12.74 1.17
N VAL A 114 -10.92 -12.61 -0.07
CA VAL A 114 -9.55 -12.15 -0.36
C VAL A 114 -9.60 -10.64 -0.63
N ALA A 115 -8.94 -9.87 0.22
CA ALA A 115 -8.81 -8.43 0.09
C ALA A 115 -7.36 -8.03 -0.13
N GLY A 116 -7.11 -6.92 -0.81
CA GLY A 116 -5.75 -6.49 -1.05
C GLY A 116 -5.64 -5.38 -2.09
N GLY A 117 -4.53 -5.36 -2.81
CA GLY A 117 -4.33 -4.41 -3.89
C GLY A 117 -3.25 -4.85 -4.86
N GLN A 118 -3.31 -4.32 -6.05
CA GLN A 118 -2.39 -4.56 -7.14
C GLN A 118 -2.16 -3.26 -7.90
N GLU A 119 -0.97 -3.05 -8.43
CA GLU A 119 -0.66 -1.90 -9.27
C GLU A 119 0.49 -2.21 -10.21
N SER A 120 0.38 -1.75 -11.45
CA SER A 120 1.49 -1.68 -12.40
C SER A 120 1.57 -0.25 -12.90
N MET A 121 2.43 0.55 -12.27
CA MET A 121 2.62 1.95 -12.67
C MET A 121 3.46 2.02 -13.96
N SER A 122 4.32 1.01 -14.18
CA SER A 122 5.13 0.89 -15.40
C SER A 122 4.29 0.67 -16.67
N LEU A 123 3.12 0.02 -16.55
CA LEU A 123 2.22 -0.23 -17.68
C LEU A 123 1.06 0.76 -17.79
N ALA A 124 1.06 1.84 -16.99
CA ALA A 124 0.07 2.89 -17.14
C ALA A 124 0.18 3.54 -18.53
N PRO A 125 -0.89 3.51 -19.35
CA PRO A 125 -0.81 3.99 -20.73
C PRO A 125 -0.89 5.51 -20.80
N HIS A 126 -0.43 6.06 -21.92
CA HIS A 126 -0.82 7.39 -22.35
C HIS A 126 -2.13 7.29 -23.13
N CYS A 127 -3.06 8.21 -22.92
CA CYS A 127 -4.37 8.22 -23.59
C CYS A 127 -4.66 9.55 -24.28
N ALA A 128 -5.65 9.52 -25.18
CA ALA A 128 -6.12 10.68 -25.90
C ALA A 128 -7.64 10.59 -26.09
N HIS A 129 -8.36 11.71 -25.96
CA HIS A 129 -9.81 11.81 -26.18
C HIS A 129 -10.11 11.98 -27.68
N LEU A 130 -10.10 10.87 -28.44
CA LEU A 130 -10.20 10.89 -29.91
C LEU A 130 -11.58 10.50 -30.47
N ARG A 131 -12.61 10.23 -29.64
CA ARG A 131 -13.93 9.83 -30.14
C ARG A 131 -14.61 10.92 -30.98
N ALA A 132 -14.37 12.20 -30.66
CA ALA A 132 -14.83 13.33 -31.45
C ALA A 132 -13.89 13.71 -32.60
N GLY A 133 -12.75 13.03 -32.71
CA GLY A 133 -11.69 13.33 -33.68
C GLY A 133 -10.86 14.56 -33.31
N VAL A 134 -9.83 14.81 -34.12
CA VAL A 134 -8.99 16.03 -34.08
C VAL A 134 -9.22 16.77 -35.40
N LYS A 135 -9.89 17.91 -35.33
CA LYS A 135 -10.32 18.64 -36.54
C LYS A 135 -9.14 19.31 -37.26
N MET A 136 -8.18 19.84 -36.49
CA MET A 136 -6.99 20.53 -37.03
C MET A 136 -5.96 20.74 -35.90
N GLY A 137 -4.66 20.68 -36.23
CA GLY A 137 -3.55 20.92 -35.30
C GLY A 137 -3.07 19.71 -34.52
N ASP A 138 -2.09 19.90 -33.64
CA ASP A 138 -1.49 18.86 -32.82
C ASP A 138 -2.42 18.39 -31.70
N TYR A 139 -2.21 17.16 -31.23
CA TYR A 139 -2.94 16.60 -30.10
C TYR A 139 -1.95 15.99 -29.08
N ALA A 140 -1.99 16.49 -27.84
CA ALA A 140 -1.16 15.97 -26.77
C ALA A 140 -1.78 14.71 -26.14
N MET A 141 -0.97 13.69 -25.89
CA MET A 141 -1.37 12.52 -25.12
C MET A 141 -1.28 12.82 -23.61
N ILE A 142 -2.16 12.24 -22.84
CA ILE A 142 -2.24 12.37 -21.39
C ILE A 142 -1.58 11.14 -20.77
N ASP A 143 -0.58 11.37 -19.91
CA ASP A 143 0.00 10.33 -19.06
C ASP A 143 -1.00 9.99 -17.95
N THR A 144 -1.59 8.80 -17.99
CA THR A 144 -2.60 8.37 -17.03
C THR A 144 -2.01 8.09 -15.64
N MET A 145 -0.73 7.71 -15.56
CA MET A 145 -0.05 7.52 -14.27
C MET A 145 0.00 8.83 -13.49
N ILE A 146 0.38 9.91 -14.16
CA ILE A 146 0.39 11.24 -13.53
C ILE A 146 -1.03 11.73 -13.31
N ARG A 147 -1.88 11.72 -14.35
CA ARG A 147 -3.21 12.35 -14.31
C ARG A 147 -4.14 11.70 -13.28
N ASP A 148 -4.15 10.37 -13.19
CA ASP A 148 -5.10 9.63 -12.38
C ASP A 148 -4.51 9.21 -11.01
N GLY A 149 -3.17 9.10 -10.92
CA GLY A 149 -2.49 8.64 -9.71
C GLY A 149 -1.76 9.73 -8.91
N LEU A 150 -1.16 10.73 -9.58
CA LEU A 150 -0.17 11.62 -8.96
C LEU A 150 -0.51 13.13 -9.09
N TRP A 151 -1.69 13.46 -9.61
CA TRP A 151 -2.13 14.83 -9.85
C TRP A 151 -3.27 15.23 -8.90
N ASP A 152 -3.12 16.35 -8.21
CA ASP A 152 -4.22 16.95 -7.46
C ASP A 152 -5.23 17.56 -8.44
N ALA A 153 -6.38 16.90 -8.55
CA ALA A 153 -7.45 17.29 -9.46
C ALA A 153 -8.13 18.61 -9.07
N PHE A 154 -8.02 19.03 -7.82
CA PHE A 154 -8.67 20.22 -7.28
C PHE A 154 -7.78 21.46 -7.45
N ASN A 155 -6.49 21.33 -7.18
CA ASN A 155 -5.55 22.44 -7.19
C ASN A 155 -4.69 22.49 -8.48
N GLY A 156 -4.72 21.43 -9.30
CA GLY A 156 -4.07 21.42 -10.62
C GLY A 156 -2.54 21.31 -10.59
N TYR A 157 -1.98 20.58 -9.63
CA TYR A 157 -0.55 20.34 -9.53
C TYR A 157 -0.21 18.90 -9.07
N HIS A 158 1.06 18.54 -9.17
CA HIS A 158 1.55 17.20 -8.78
C HIS A 158 1.49 17.01 -7.26
N MET A 159 1.30 15.75 -6.80
CA MET A 159 1.30 15.38 -5.37
C MET A 159 2.55 15.86 -4.62
N GLY A 160 3.69 15.98 -5.27
CA GLY A 160 4.90 16.55 -4.68
C GLY A 160 4.75 17.99 -4.19
N VAL A 161 3.88 18.79 -4.84
CA VAL A 161 3.56 20.15 -4.37
C VAL A 161 2.74 20.10 -3.08
N THR A 162 1.85 19.12 -2.91
CA THR A 162 1.14 18.90 -1.63
C THR A 162 2.13 18.58 -0.49
N ALA A 163 3.21 17.87 -0.79
CA ALA A 163 4.27 17.59 0.19
C ALA A 163 5.06 18.87 0.55
N GLU A 164 5.33 19.74 -0.41
CA GLU A 164 5.91 21.08 -0.13
C GLU A 164 4.97 21.93 0.75
N ASN A 165 3.65 21.85 0.50
CA ASN A 165 2.65 22.53 1.34
C ASN A 165 2.70 22.03 2.79
N VAL A 166 2.79 20.70 2.99
CA VAL A 166 2.93 20.10 4.32
C VAL A 166 4.26 20.55 4.96
N ALA A 167 5.36 20.53 4.20
CA ALA A 167 6.66 20.99 4.71
C ALA A 167 6.60 22.44 5.23
N ARG A 168 5.94 23.32 4.50
CA ARG A 168 5.73 24.72 4.92
C ARG A 168 4.82 24.84 6.14
N ALA A 169 3.67 24.16 6.11
CA ALA A 169 2.68 24.24 7.18
C ALA A 169 3.19 23.70 8.54
N PHE A 170 4.00 22.63 8.50
CA PHE A 170 4.57 22.00 9.68
C PHE A 170 6.03 22.39 9.94
N GLN A 171 6.60 23.30 9.14
CA GLN A 171 7.99 23.75 9.27
C GLN A 171 8.99 22.58 9.25
N ILE A 172 8.78 21.62 8.34
CA ILE A 172 9.68 20.49 8.14
C ILE A 172 10.79 20.91 7.18
N THR A 173 12.02 20.90 7.65
CA THR A 173 13.17 21.34 6.86
C THR A 173 13.61 20.28 5.84
N ARG A 174 14.36 20.69 4.82
CA ARG A 174 14.99 19.78 3.87
C ARG A 174 15.89 18.76 4.59
N GLU A 175 16.64 19.19 5.58
CA GLU A 175 17.55 18.32 6.33
C GLU A 175 16.79 17.26 7.13
N GLU A 176 15.66 17.59 7.77
CA GLU A 176 14.81 16.63 8.45
C GLU A 176 14.28 15.57 7.48
N GLN A 177 13.82 15.99 6.30
CA GLN A 177 13.33 15.10 5.27
C GLN A 177 14.42 14.13 4.77
N ASP A 178 15.61 14.65 4.49
CA ASP A 178 16.73 13.81 4.01
C ASP A 178 17.22 12.84 5.09
N ARG A 179 17.27 13.24 6.36
CA ARG A 179 17.60 12.35 7.48
C ARG A 179 16.55 11.26 7.68
N PHE A 180 15.27 11.61 7.58
CA PHE A 180 14.18 10.64 7.65
C PHE A 180 14.28 9.62 6.51
N ALA A 181 14.45 10.08 5.29
CA ALA A 181 14.60 9.23 4.11
C ALA A 181 15.81 8.29 4.21
N LEU A 182 16.95 8.80 4.67
CA LEU A 182 18.13 7.99 4.93
C LEU A 182 17.87 6.91 5.99
N ALA A 183 17.17 7.25 7.07
CA ALA A 183 16.81 6.28 8.10
C ALA A 183 15.92 5.17 7.53
N SER A 184 14.94 5.51 6.67
CA SER A 184 14.09 4.55 5.98
C SER A 184 14.92 3.62 5.08
N GLN A 185 15.85 4.15 4.28
CA GLN A 185 16.75 3.35 3.43
C GLN A 185 17.62 2.39 4.26
N ASN A 186 18.23 2.88 5.33
CA ASN A 186 19.11 2.07 6.20
C ASN A 186 18.32 0.95 6.90
N LYS A 187 17.10 1.22 7.37
CA LYS A 187 16.22 0.21 7.96
C LYS A 187 15.84 -0.86 6.93
N ALA A 188 15.47 -0.46 5.72
CA ALA A 188 15.07 -1.39 4.66
C ALA A 188 16.25 -2.25 4.19
N GLU A 189 17.42 -1.67 3.99
CA GLU A 189 18.65 -2.40 3.66
C GLU A 189 19.00 -3.44 4.74
N ALA A 190 18.96 -3.04 6.02
CA ALA A 190 19.22 -3.93 7.13
C ALA A 190 18.17 -5.06 7.22
N ALA A 191 16.91 -4.75 7.01
CA ALA A 191 15.82 -5.72 7.02
C ALA A 191 15.95 -6.74 5.87
N GLN A 192 16.26 -6.27 4.66
CA GLN A 192 16.47 -7.14 3.50
C GLN A 192 17.68 -8.06 3.71
N LYS A 193 18.82 -7.52 4.14
CA LYS A 193 20.02 -8.32 4.45
C LYS A 193 19.78 -9.36 5.56
N ALA A 194 18.94 -9.04 6.53
CA ALA A 194 18.55 -9.95 7.60
C ALA A 194 17.44 -10.96 7.19
N GLY A 195 16.96 -10.90 5.94
CA GLY A 195 15.91 -11.78 5.42
C GLY A 195 14.52 -11.55 6.05
N ARG A 196 14.27 -10.37 6.62
CA ARG A 196 13.02 -10.08 7.36
C ARG A 196 11.79 -10.08 6.47
N PHE A 197 11.93 -9.81 5.17
CA PHE A 197 10.82 -9.81 4.21
C PHE A 197 10.50 -11.19 3.62
N LYS A 198 11.34 -12.22 3.84
CA LYS A 198 11.17 -13.53 3.21
C LYS A 198 9.85 -14.23 3.54
N GLU A 199 9.32 -14.01 4.73
CA GLU A 199 8.05 -14.63 5.12
C GLU A 199 6.84 -13.96 4.47
N GLU A 200 6.90 -12.67 4.20
CA GLU A 200 5.79 -11.93 3.59
C GLU A 200 5.83 -11.97 2.06
N ILE A 201 7.02 -12.01 1.46
CA ILE A 201 7.20 -12.04 0.01
C ILE A 201 6.88 -13.43 -0.56
N VAL A 202 6.27 -13.44 -1.73
CA VAL A 202 6.16 -14.58 -2.63
C VAL A 202 6.93 -14.26 -3.90
N PRO A 203 7.88 -15.13 -4.34
CA PRO A 203 8.63 -14.91 -5.57
C PRO A 203 7.72 -14.84 -6.81
N VAL A 204 8.07 -13.98 -7.74
CA VAL A 204 7.37 -13.81 -9.02
C VAL A 204 8.27 -14.31 -10.15
N THR A 205 7.76 -15.25 -10.95
CA THR A 205 8.44 -15.70 -12.15
C THR A 205 8.10 -14.79 -13.33
N VAL A 206 9.11 -14.11 -13.86
CA VAL A 206 9.00 -13.23 -15.01
C VAL A 206 9.53 -13.95 -16.26
N LYS A 207 8.67 -14.15 -17.24
CA LYS A 207 9.08 -14.74 -18.52
C LYS A 207 9.84 -13.74 -19.35
N THR A 208 11.05 -14.08 -19.75
CA THR A 208 11.86 -13.24 -20.64
C THR A 208 12.27 -14.01 -21.92
N ARG A 209 12.75 -13.29 -22.91
CA ARG A 209 13.29 -13.92 -24.16
C ARG A 209 14.49 -14.85 -23.90
N LYS A 210 15.17 -14.68 -22.77
CA LYS A 210 16.35 -15.46 -22.37
C LYS A 210 16.03 -16.58 -21.39
N GLY A 211 14.76 -16.77 -21.06
CA GLY A 211 14.28 -17.73 -20.06
C GLY A 211 13.57 -17.05 -18.90
N ASP A 212 13.11 -17.84 -17.95
CA ASP A 212 12.40 -17.36 -16.77
C ASP A 212 13.37 -16.77 -15.75
N VAL A 213 13.00 -15.62 -15.19
CA VAL A 213 13.72 -14.94 -14.10
C VAL A 213 12.83 -14.94 -12.87
N ILE A 214 13.38 -15.38 -11.74
CA ILE A 214 12.68 -15.33 -10.45
C ILE A 214 13.06 -14.03 -9.75
N VAL A 215 12.07 -13.21 -9.43
CA VAL A 215 12.22 -11.98 -8.63
C VAL A 215 11.68 -12.26 -7.24
N GLU A 216 12.54 -12.16 -6.23
CA GLU A 216 12.24 -12.54 -4.84
C GLU A 216 12.58 -11.46 -3.82
N ASP A 217 13.20 -10.37 -4.25
CA ASP A 217 13.59 -9.25 -3.40
C ASP A 217 12.96 -7.93 -3.87
N ASP A 218 12.69 -7.02 -2.93
CA ASP A 218 12.30 -5.65 -3.24
C ASP A 218 13.43 -4.93 -4.00
N GLU A 219 13.13 -4.48 -5.21
CA GLU A 219 14.12 -3.99 -6.15
C GLU A 219 14.51 -2.52 -5.91
N TYR A 220 13.62 -1.76 -5.24
CA TYR A 220 13.76 -0.31 -5.13
C TYR A 220 14.71 0.15 -4.00
N ILE A 221 15.05 -0.72 -3.04
CA ILE A 221 15.91 -0.40 -1.89
C ILE A 221 17.32 0.01 -2.37
N ARG A 222 17.74 1.21 -1.99
CA ARG A 222 19.06 1.77 -2.36
C ARG A 222 20.09 1.44 -1.30
N HIS A 223 20.86 0.39 -1.54
CA HIS A 223 21.94 -0.03 -0.63
C HIS A 223 23.04 1.00 -0.57
N GLY A 224 23.58 1.24 0.64
CA GLY A 224 24.66 2.18 0.85
C GLY A 224 24.26 3.65 0.68
N ALA A 225 22.99 3.99 0.86
CA ALA A 225 22.55 5.39 0.83
C ALA A 225 23.28 6.25 1.87
N THR A 226 23.59 7.49 1.52
CA THR A 226 24.29 8.44 2.41
C THR A 226 23.58 9.79 2.44
N LEU A 227 23.72 10.52 3.55
CA LEU A 227 23.11 11.85 3.69
C LEU A 227 23.71 12.83 2.68
N ASP A 228 25.01 12.78 2.45
CA ASP A 228 25.70 13.62 1.46
C ASP A 228 25.15 13.43 0.03
N ALA A 229 24.84 12.19 -0.36
CA ALA A 229 24.23 11.92 -1.65
C ALA A 229 22.81 12.48 -1.75
N MET A 230 22.01 12.37 -0.68
CA MET A 230 20.64 12.91 -0.65
C MET A 230 20.63 14.44 -0.70
N GLN A 231 21.49 15.10 0.05
CA GLN A 231 21.60 16.56 0.10
C GLN A 231 21.99 17.20 -1.24
N LYS A 232 22.70 16.45 -2.10
CA LYS A 232 23.08 16.92 -3.45
C LYS A 232 21.94 16.87 -4.46
N LEU A 233 20.81 16.22 -4.14
CA LEU A 233 19.67 16.15 -5.04
C LEU A 233 18.96 17.49 -5.13
N ARG A 234 18.53 17.85 -6.35
CA ARG A 234 17.76 19.06 -6.60
C ARG A 234 16.30 18.86 -6.21
N PRO A 235 15.61 19.91 -5.75
CA PRO A 235 14.16 19.90 -5.62
C PRO A 235 13.48 19.44 -6.91
N ALA A 236 12.45 18.60 -6.79
CA ALA A 236 11.80 17.98 -7.94
C ALA A 236 10.53 18.68 -8.41
N PHE A 237 9.85 19.41 -7.53
CA PHE A 237 8.51 19.95 -7.79
C PHE A 237 8.43 21.48 -7.76
N GLU A 238 9.23 22.13 -6.95
CA GLU A 238 9.33 23.59 -6.85
C GLU A 238 10.81 24.00 -6.91
N LYS A 239 11.11 25.14 -7.56
CA LYS A 239 12.51 25.58 -7.75
C LYS A 239 13.27 25.77 -6.43
N GLU A 240 12.60 26.35 -5.43
CA GLU A 240 13.13 26.58 -4.08
C GLU A 240 12.51 25.58 -3.07
N GLY A 241 12.09 24.40 -3.56
CA GLY A 241 11.44 23.39 -2.75
C GLY A 241 12.40 22.55 -1.92
N THR A 242 11.83 21.65 -1.15
CA THR A 242 12.53 20.75 -0.24
C THR A 242 12.38 19.27 -0.61
N VAL A 243 11.37 18.93 -1.40
CA VAL A 243 11.05 17.56 -1.83
C VAL A 243 11.91 17.17 -3.02
N THR A 244 12.59 16.03 -2.91
CA THR A 244 13.51 15.50 -3.94
C THR A 244 13.18 14.05 -4.27
N ALA A 245 13.79 13.51 -5.31
CA ALA A 245 13.71 12.07 -5.63
C ALA A 245 14.32 11.17 -4.53
N GLY A 246 15.07 11.72 -3.57
CA GLY A 246 15.66 10.97 -2.47
C GLY A 246 14.77 10.90 -1.23
N ASN A 247 13.88 11.88 -1.05
CA ASN A 247 13.01 11.98 0.12
C ASN A 247 11.50 11.88 -0.24
N ALA A 248 11.20 11.37 -1.43
CA ALA A 248 9.88 10.96 -1.90
C ALA A 248 9.86 9.45 -2.14
N SER A 249 8.69 8.82 -2.06
CA SER A 249 8.50 7.43 -2.49
C SER A 249 8.69 7.26 -3.99
N GLY A 250 8.95 6.04 -4.43
CA GLY A 250 9.12 5.71 -5.83
C GLY A 250 7.81 5.50 -6.59
N ILE A 251 7.96 5.36 -7.89
CA ILE A 251 6.96 4.83 -8.82
C ILE A 251 7.26 3.34 -8.94
N ASN A 252 6.29 2.48 -8.62
CA ASN A 252 6.57 1.07 -8.40
C ASN A 252 5.43 0.17 -8.88
N ASP A 253 5.76 -1.11 -9.05
CA ASP A 253 4.85 -2.18 -9.40
C ASP A 253 4.78 -3.20 -8.26
N GLY A 254 3.61 -3.77 -7.98
CA GLY A 254 3.50 -4.78 -6.93
C GLY A 254 2.05 -5.13 -6.56
N ALA A 255 1.90 -6.18 -5.77
CA ALA A 255 0.62 -6.62 -5.25
C ALA A 255 0.75 -7.19 -3.84
N ALA A 256 -0.33 -7.10 -3.07
CA ALA A 256 -0.44 -7.71 -1.75
C ALA A 256 -1.89 -8.15 -1.50
N ALA A 257 -2.07 -9.28 -0.82
CA ALA A 257 -3.36 -9.83 -0.49
C ALA A 257 -3.40 -10.38 0.94
N VAL A 258 -4.58 -10.35 1.53
CA VAL A 258 -4.90 -10.98 2.81
C VAL A 258 -6.16 -11.83 2.66
N VAL A 259 -6.27 -12.90 3.44
CA VAL A 259 -7.48 -13.74 3.54
C VAL A 259 -8.21 -13.34 4.83
N LEU A 260 -9.48 -12.99 4.69
CA LEU A 260 -10.36 -12.56 5.77
C LEU A 260 -11.45 -13.60 6.03
N MET A 261 -11.76 -13.82 7.29
CA MET A 261 -12.90 -14.62 7.73
C MET A 261 -13.30 -14.23 9.16
N SER A 262 -14.42 -14.76 9.66
CA SER A 262 -14.75 -14.63 11.07
C SER A 262 -13.80 -15.44 11.95
N GLU A 263 -13.63 -15.04 13.21
CA GLU A 263 -12.83 -15.80 14.20
C GLU A 263 -13.41 -17.18 14.43
N GLU A 264 -14.74 -17.32 14.37
CA GLU A 264 -15.44 -18.61 14.44
C GLU A 264 -15.07 -19.52 13.28
N GLU A 265 -15.08 -18.98 12.06
CA GLU A 265 -14.70 -19.73 10.85
C GLU A 265 -13.24 -20.15 10.86
N ALA A 266 -12.33 -19.27 11.31
CA ALA A 266 -10.93 -19.59 11.48
C ALA A 266 -10.74 -20.73 12.50
N SER A 267 -11.44 -20.66 13.64
CA SER A 267 -11.42 -21.69 14.67
C SER A 267 -11.97 -23.04 14.16
N ARG A 268 -13.07 -23.02 13.41
CA ARG A 268 -13.66 -24.22 12.80
C ARG A 268 -12.69 -24.91 11.83
N ARG A 269 -11.86 -24.12 11.15
CA ARG A 269 -10.83 -24.62 10.21
C ARG A 269 -9.51 -24.97 10.88
N GLY A 270 -9.33 -24.68 12.17
CA GLY A 270 -8.05 -24.86 12.86
C GLY A 270 -6.96 -23.90 12.37
N ILE A 271 -7.35 -22.74 11.85
CA ILE A 271 -6.43 -21.71 11.38
C ILE A 271 -6.09 -20.78 12.55
N GLU A 272 -4.79 -20.63 12.83
CA GLU A 272 -4.28 -19.58 13.73
C GLU A 272 -4.14 -18.27 12.94
N PRO A 273 -4.95 -17.24 13.21
CA PRO A 273 -4.90 -16.01 12.45
C PRO A 273 -3.65 -15.18 12.76
N LEU A 274 -3.21 -14.40 11.80
CA LEU A 274 -2.11 -13.44 11.99
C LEU A 274 -2.49 -12.34 12.96
N ALA A 275 -3.73 -11.83 12.87
CA ALA A 275 -4.27 -10.81 13.76
C ALA A 275 -5.79 -10.71 13.62
N ARG A 276 -6.43 -10.08 14.62
CA ARG A 276 -7.82 -9.61 14.58
C ARG A 276 -7.84 -8.14 14.17
N ILE A 277 -8.82 -7.73 13.38
CA ILE A 277 -9.06 -6.31 13.07
C ILE A 277 -9.81 -5.70 14.25
N ALA A 278 -9.14 -4.84 15.01
CA ALA A 278 -9.73 -4.17 16.17
C ALA A 278 -10.61 -3.00 15.76
N SER A 279 -10.17 -2.21 14.79
CA SER A 279 -10.93 -1.08 14.23
C SER A 279 -10.34 -0.59 12.93
N TRP A 280 -11.07 0.30 12.26
CA TRP A 280 -10.58 1.08 11.14
C TRP A 280 -11.32 2.41 11.03
N ALA A 281 -10.71 3.40 10.37
CA ALA A 281 -11.33 4.68 10.09
C ALA A 281 -10.76 5.33 8.84
N THR A 282 -11.57 6.22 8.25
CA THR A 282 -11.12 7.19 7.25
C THR A 282 -11.38 8.60 7.74
N ALA A 283 -10.65 9.55 7.18
CA ALA A 283 -10.87 10.98 7.42
C ALA A 283 -10.59 11.78 6.16
N GLY A 284 -11.34 12.87 5.96
CA GLY A 284 -11.05 13.88 4.95
C GLY A 284 -10.24 15.02 5.56
N VAL A 285 -9.35 15.61 4.74
CA VAL A 285 -8.57 16.81 5.02
C VAL A 285 -8.52 17.67 3.75
N ASP A 286 -7.99 18.88 3.85
CA ASP A 286 -7.76 19.73 2.67
C ASP A 286 -6.86 18.99 1.65
N PRO A 287 -7.27 18.87 0.37
CA PRO A 287 -6.44 18.28 -0.68
C PRO A 287 -5.04 18.90 -0.78
N ALA A 288 -4.90 20.19 -0.56
CA ALA A 288 -3.62 20.89 -0.62
C ALA A 288 -2.57 20.37 0.37
N VAL A 289 -3.02 19.73 1.46
CA VAL A 289 -2.18 19.12 2.50
C VAL A 289 -2.56 17.66 2.74
N MET A 290 -2.86 16.92 1.67
CA MET A 290 -3.36 15.53 1.72
C MET A 290 -2.49 14.61 2.61
N GLY A 291 -1.19 14.92 2.72
CA GLY A 291 -0.24 14.17 3.56
C GLY A 291 -0.59 14.13 5.04
N THR A 292 -1.48 15.03 5.52
CA THR A 292 -1.95 15.05 6.91
C THR A 292 -3.11 14.08 7.19
N GLY A 293 -3.68 13.46 6.16
CA GLY A 293 -4.80 12.53 6.28
C GLY A 293 -4.64 11.41 7.31
N PRO A 294 -3.45 10.82 7.50
CA PRO A 294 -3.19 9.82 8.54
C PRO A 294 -3.48 10.31 9.96
N ILE A 295 -3.32 11.59 10.23
CA ILE A 295 -3.49 12.17 11.57
C ILE A 295 -4.93 11.95 12.09
N PRO A 296 -5.98 12.53 11.45
CA PRO A 296 -7.35 12.31 11.91
C PRO A 296 -7.82 10.87 11.70
N ALA A 297 -7.34 10.15 10.67
CA ALA A 297 -7.72 8.76 10.45
C ALA A 297 -7.22 7.85 11.57
N SER A 298 -5.95 7.99 11.99
CA SER A 298 -5.36 7.21 13.07
C SER A 298 -6.02 7.52 14.42
N ARG A 299 -6.27 8.80 14.73
CA ARG A 299 -6.98 9.18 15.96
C ARG A 299 -8.36 8.53 16.04
N ARG A 300 -9.14 8.57 14.95
CA ARG A 300 -10.45 7.92 14.88
C ARG A 300 -10.39 6.40 14.99
N ALA A 301 -9.39 5.77 14.38
CA ALA A 301 -9.22 4.32 14.47
C ALA A 301 -8.86 3.91 15.91
N LEU A 302 -7.94 4.61 16.56
CA LEU A 302 -7.57 4.40 17.98
C LEU A 302 -8.76 4.58 18.90
N GLU A 303 -9.53 5.67 18.73
CA GLU A 303 -10.74 5.92 19.51
C GLU A 303 -11.75 4.76 19.40
N LYS A 304 -12.00 4.27 18.17
CA LYS A 304 -12.90 3.13 17.95
C LYS A 304 -12.38 1.83 18.58
N ALA A 305 -11.06 1.64 18.62
CA ALA A 305 -10.45 0.50 19.30
C ALA A 305 -10.43 0.65 20.83
N GLY A 306 -10.70 1.83 21.36
CA GLY A 306 -10.51 2.16 22.78
C GLY A 306 -9.05 2.22 23.18
N TRP A 307 -8.14 2.54 22.23
CA TRP A 307 -6.71 2.60 22.47
C TRP A 307 -6.19 4.03 22.49
N ARG A 308 -5.11 4.23 23.23
CA ARG A 308 -4.29 5.45 23.20
C ARG A 308 -3.11 5.23 22.25
N VAL A 309 -2.47 6.30 21.82
CA VAL A 309 -1.25 6.24 20.99
C VAL A 309 -0.14 5.44 21.68
N ASP A 310 0.00 5.61 23.00
CA ASP A 310 1.00 4.90 23.82
C ASP A 310 0.73 3.39 23.97
N ASP A 311 -0.45 2.92 23.60
CA ASP A 311 -0.76 1.49 23.62
C ASP A 311 -0.22 0.76 22.37
N LEU A 312 0.21 1.50 21.34
CA LEU A 312 0.77 0.94 20.12
C LEU A 312 2.17 0.37 20.37
N GLU A 313 2.40 -0.84 19.88
CA GLU A 313 3.69 -1.51 19.93
C GLU A 313 4.38 -1.55 18.56
N LEU A 314 3.62 -1.36 17.47
CA LEU A 314 4.15 -1.31 16.12
C LEU A 314 3.25 -0.46 15.21
N VAL A 315 3.86 0.33 14.33
CA VAL A 315 3.17 1.19 13.36
C VAL A 315 3.80 1.03 11.99
N GLU A 316 2.96 0.82 10.97
CA GLU A 316 3.31 0.98 9.57
C GLU A 316 2.56 2.20 9.01
N ALA A 317 3.28 3.31 8.85
CA ALA A 317 2.77 4.55 8.27
C ALA A 317 3.39 4.75 6.89
N ASN A 318 2.59 4.79 5.85
CA ASN A 318 3.11 4.90 4.48
C ASN A 318 3.86 6.21 4.28
N GLU A 319 5.06 6.10 3.75
CA GLU A 319 5.97 7.23 3.48
C GLU A 319 5.81 7.69 2.02
N ALA A 320 4.68 8.33 1.68
CA ALA A 320 4.53 8.90 0.35
C ALA A 320 5.59 9.99 0.09
N PHE A 321 5.86 10.81 1.11
CA PHE A 321 6.92 11.81 1.14
C PHE A 321 7.48 11.93 2.56
N ALA A 322 8.77 12.19 2.71
CA ALA A 322 9.39 12.40 4.02
C ALA A 322 8.77 13.60 4.76
N ALA A 323 8.45 14.69 4.05
CA ALA A 323 7.75 15.85 4.64
C ALA A 323 6.45 15.44 5.33
N GLN A 324 5.62 14.65 4.64
CA GLN A 324 4.37 14.13 5.18
C GLN A 324 4.60 13.19 6.36
N ALA A 325 5.55 12.26 6.26
CA ALA A 325 5.83 11.28 7.31
C ALA A 325 6.34 11.97 8.61
N CYS A 326 7.23 12.95 8.47
CA CYS A 326 7.70 13.77 9.60
C CYS A 326 6.56 14.53 10.27
N ALA A 327 5.65 15.15 9.49
CA ALA A 327 4.50 15.87 10.02
C ALA A 327 3.54 14.94 10.79
N VAL A 328 3.23 13.77 10.24
CA VAL A 328 2.38 12.76 10.88
C VAL A 328 2.99 12.24 12.17
N ASN A 329 4.28 11.90 12.16
CA ASN A 329 4.99 11.42 13.35
C ASN A 329 5.00 12.46 14.47
N ARG A 330 5.23 13.73 14.13
CA ARG A 330 5.24 14.84 15.09
C ARG A 330 3.87 15.10 15.68
N ASP A 331 2.82 15.12 14.87
CA ASP A 331 1.46 15.45 15.32
C ASP A 331 0.82 14.33 16.14
N LEU A 332 1.01 13.07 15.76
CA LEU A 332 0.49 11.92 16.53
C LEU A 332 1.30 11.63 17.79
N GLY A 333 2.57 12.05 17.85
CA GLY A 333 3.41 11.93 19.05
C GLY A 333 3.73 10.47 19.44
N TRP A 334 3.62 9.52 18.52
CA TRP A 334 3.99 8.13 18.80
C TRP A 334 5.53 7.95 18.87
N ASN A 335 5.95 6.87 19.48
CA ASN A 335 7.37 6.54 19.55
C ASN A 335 7.93 6.25 18.14
N PRO A 336 8.91 6.99 17.63
CA PRO A 336 9.47 6.78 16.31
C PRO A 336 10.19 5.41 16.15
N ASP A 337 10.60 4.79 17.27
CA ASP A 337 11.29 3.49 17.24
C ASP A 337 10.37 2.31 16.90
N ILE A 338 9.06 2.50 17.00
CA ILE A 338 8.07 1.49 16.60
C ILE A 338 7.51 1.75 15.20
N VAL A 339 7.89 2.83 14.52
CA VAL A 339 7.37 3.23 13.21
C VAL A 339 8.28 2.75 12.10
N ASN A 340 7.69 2.04 11.12
CA ASN A 340 8.38 1.56 9.91
C ASN A 340 9.75 0.96 10.26
N VAL A 341 9.74 0.00 11.16
CA VAL A 341 10.97 -0.57 11.74
C VAL A 341 11.85 -1.32 10.73
N ASN A 342 11.27 -1.67 9.59
CA ASN A 342 11.94 -2.29 8.45
C ASN A 342 12.09 -1.34 7.25
N GLY A 343 11.99 -0.02 7.46
CA GLY A 343 11.89 0.97 6.41
C GLY A 343 10.48 1.07 5.84
N GLY A 344 10.21 2.12 5.09
CA GLY A 344 8.90 2.40 4.50
C GLY A 344 8.96 2.66 3.00
N ALA A 345 7.95 3.30 2.45
CA ALA A 345 7.76 3.44 1.01
C ALA A 345 8.85 4.26 0.29
N ILE A 346 9.56 5.13 0.97
CA ILE A 346 10.72 5.86 0.41
C ILE A 346 11.81 4.86 -0.01
N ALA A 347 11.98 3.78 0.75
CA ALA A 347 12.98 2.75 0.47
C ALA A 347 12.41 1.56 -0.30
N ILE A 348 11.26 1.02 0.13
CA ILE A 348 10.67 -0.20 -0.42
C ILE A 348 9.91 0.09 -1.72
N GLY A 349 9.25 1.27 -1.82
CA GLY A 349 8.44 1.65 -2.96
C GLY A 349 6.96 1.81 -2.65
N HIS A 350 6.22 2.42 -3.60
CA HIS A 350 4.81 2.80 -3.43
C HIS A 350 3.94 2.43 -4.64
N PRO A 351 3.68 1.14 -4.88
CA PRO A 351 2.66 0.72 -5.86
C PRO A 351 1.29 1.15 -5.34
N ILE A 352 0.76 2.30 -5.84
CA ILE A 352 -0.29 3.09 -5.15
C ILE A 352 -1.51 2.28 -4.74
N GLY A 353 -2.12 1.50 -5.62
CA GLY A 353 -3.31 0.69 -5.28
C GLY A 353 -3.03 -0.50 -4.37
N ALA A 354 -1.77 -0.98 -4.32
CA ALA A 354 -1.35 -2.10 -3.48
C ALA A 354 -0.82 -1.69 -2.11
N SER A 355 -0.37 -0.46 -1.97
CA SER A 355 0.43 -0.01 -0.80
C SER A 355 -0.25 -0.23 0.54
N GLY A 356 -1.57 -0.01 0.63
CA GLY A 356 -2.30 -0.23 1.88
C GLY A 356 -2.25 -1.68 2.36
N ALA A 357 -2.38 -2.63 1.44
CA ALA A 357 -2.25 -4.05 1.75
C ALA A 357 -0.78 -4.44 1.98
N ARG A 358 0.18 -3.80 1.27
CA ARG A 358 1.61 -4.02 1.45
C ARG A 358 2.06 -3.66 2.87
N ILE A 359 1.72 -2.46 3.36
CA ILE A 359 2.09 -2.06 4.72
C ILE A 359 1.42 -2.92 5.79
N LEU A 360 0.17 -3.35 5.55
CA LEU A 360 -0.52 -4.27 6.45
C LEU A 360 0.19 -5.62 6.51
N ASN A 361 0.63 -6.17 5.38
CA ASN A 361 1.43 -7.41 5.35
C ASN A 361 2.69 -7.27 6.22
N THR A 362 3.47 -6.23 6.02
CA THR A 362 4.69 -5.97 6.79
C THR A 362 4.39 -5.83 8.28
N LEU A 363 3.32 -5.08 8.64
CA LEU A 363 2.88 -4.95 10.03
C LEU A 363 2.59 -6.31 10.67
N LEU A 364 1.80 -7.15 10.01
CA LEU A 364 1.37 -8.45 10.55
C LEU A 364 2.55 -9.39 10.80
N TYR A 365 3.46 -9.53 9.83
CA TYR A 365 4.63 -10.38 9.97
C TYR A 365 5.62 -9.86 11.03
N GLU A 366 5.79 -8.54 11.10
CA GLU A 366 6.65 -7.94 12.12
C GLU A 366 6.06 -8.05 13.52
N MET A 367 4.73 -7.87 13.67
CA MET A 367 4.04 -8.13 14.93
C MET A 367 4.24 -9.58 15.39
N ARG A 368 4.09 -10.55 14.48
CA ARG A 368 4.32 -11.97 14.79
C ARG A 368 5.75 -12.21 15.26
N ARG A 369 6.74 -11.66 14.54
CA ARG A 369 8.16 -11.85 14.85
C ARG A 369 8.58 -11.24 16.19
N ARG A 370 8.01 -10.09 16.55
CA ARG A 370 8.31 -9.41 17.83
C ARG A 370 7.43 -9.84 18.99
N GLY A 371 6.36 -10.57 18.75
CA GLY A 371 5.32 -10.86 19.74
C GLY A 371 4.49 -9.62 20.12
N ALA A 372 4.50 -8.57 19.26
CA ALA A 372 3.73 -7.35 19.47
C ALA A 372 2.23 -7.62 19.40
N LYS A 373 1.46 -6.99 20.31
CA LYS A 373 0.03 -7.24 20.47
C LYS A 373 -0.84 -6.20 19.76
N LYS A 374 -0.44 -4.95 19.71
CA LYS A 374 -1.23 -3.86 19.13
C LYS A 374 -0.46 -3.14 18.03
N GLY A 375 -1.01 -3.17 16.83
CA GLY A 375 -0.43 -2.54 15.65
C GLY A 375 -1.39 -1.61 14.93
N LEU A 376 -0.84 -0.65 14.19
CA LEU A 376 -1.60 0.29 13.37
C LEU A 376 -0.95 0.43 11.99
N ALA A 377 -1.77 0.31 10.93
CA ALA A 377 -1.40 0.65 9.55
C ALA A 377 -2.14 1.92 9.12
N THR A 378 -1.47 2.87 8.47
CA THR A 378 -2.10 4.12 8.01
C THR A 378 -1.44 4.68 6.75
N LEU A 379 -2.25 5.36 5.92
CA LEU A 379 -1.81 6.03 4.70
C LEU A 379 -2.49 7.38 4.52
N CYS A 380 -1.73 8.34 3.95
CA CYS A 380 -2.31 9.50 3.29
C CYS A 380 -2.85 9.10 1.91
N ILE A 381 -3.82 9.85 1.42
CA ILE A 381 -4.55 9.56 0.19
C ILE A 381 -4.66 10.85 -0.62
N GLY A 382 -4.29 10.79 -1.89
CA GLY A 382 -4.48 11.90 -2.84
C GLY A 382 -5.95 12.36 -2.87
N GLY A 383 -6.16 13.66 -3.03
CA GLY A 383 -7.48 14.28 -2.92
C GLY A 383 -7.87 14.66 -1.48
N GLY A 384 -6.96 14.55 -0.51
CA GLY A 384 -7.18 15.04 0.86
C GLY A 384 -7.91 14.05 1.75
N MET A 385 -7.39 12.83 1.88
CA MET A 385 -7.97 11.81 2.76
C MET A 385 -6.88 11.03 3.50
N GLY A 386 -7.31 10.24 4.49
CA GLY A 386 -6.50 9.25 5.17
C GLY A 386 -7.30 8.02 5.53
N VAL A 387 -6.61 6.89 5.67
CA VAL A 387 -7.17 5.64 6.17
C VAL A 387 -6.23 5.05 7.22
N ALA A 388 -6.79 4.47 8.28
CA ALA A 388 -6.05 3.76 9.31
C ALA A 388 -6.79 2.50 9.76
N MET A 389 -6.04 1.48 10.15
CA MET A 389 -6.54 0.22 10.67
C MET A 389 -5.72 -0.22 11.88
N CYS A 390 -6.40 -0.53 12.97
CA CYS A 390 -5.83 -1.12 14.17
C CYS A 390 -6.01 -2.64 14.13
N VAL A 391 -4.93 -3.37 14.39
CA VAL A 391 -4.93 -4.84 14.46
C VAL A 391 -4.33 -5.31 15.76
N GLU A 392 -4.80 -6.44 16.28
CA GLU A 392 -4.31 -7.01 17.54
C GLU A 392 -4.11 -8.53 17.46
N ARG A 393 -3.21 -9.04 18.31
CA ARG A 393 -2.85 -10.46 18.43
C ARG A 393 -3.07 -11.00 19.83
#